data_0f331f49deca5fadce6a3e9d79140876
#
_entry.id   0f331f49deca5fadce6a3e9d79140876
#
_cell.length_a   1.000
_cell.length_b   1.000
_cell.length_c   1.000
_cell.angle_alpha   90.00
_cell.angle_beta   90.00
_cell.angle_gamma   90.00
#
_symmetry.space_group_name_H-M   'P 1'
#
loop_
_entity.id
_entity.type
_entity.pdbx_description
1 polymer ?
#
loop_
_entity_poly.entity_id
_entity_poly.type
_entity_poly.pdbx_seq_one_letter_code
_entity_poly.pdbx_strand_id
1 'polypeptide(L)'
;GLDDYYIDRDKILPGPDGKLDLEHINTIDTDLFRHDLKRLLAGEEVELPSFSFKLGKRVWKGHKLKLERDSVIIVEGLHALNPVLLPEDIAPNLVFRMYVSALIPLNLDNHNRIPTSYLRLLRRTVRDYETRNSPVQRTLSMWASVQRGERRWIFPYQENADVIFNSATLYELAVIKKHIYPLLTAVEP
;
A
#
# COMPACT_ATOMS: atom_id res chain seq x y z
N GLY A 1 7.53 -2.59 -6.65
CA GLY A 1 6.58 -2.07 -5.65
C GLY A 1 7.16 -0.93 -4.83
N LEU A 2 6.32 0.04 -4.40
CA LEU A 2 6.77 1.10 -3.47
C LEU A 2 7.11 0.54 -2.09
N ASP A 3 6.53 -0.58 -1.72
CA ASP A 3 6.84 -1.26 -0.45
C ASP A 3 8.33 -1.63 -0.34
N ASP A 4 9.04 -1.80 -1.45
CA ASP A 4 10.47 -2.09 -1.47
C ASP A 4 11.34 -0.89 -1.07
N TYR A 5 10.77 0.31 -1.11
CA TYR A 5 11.44 1.56 -0.77
C TYR A 5 11.18 2.03 0.67
N TYR A 6 10.52 1.23 1.50
CA TYR A 6 10.39 1.57 2.93
C TYR A 6 11.77 1.76 3.59
N ILE A 7 11.85 2.75 4.47
CA ILE A 7 13.00 2.90 5.37
C ILE A 7 12.95 1.84 6.47
N ASP A 8 14.09 1.54 7.08
CA ASP A 8 14.17 0.61 8.20
C ASP A 8 13.24 1.05 9.35
N ARG A 9 12.51 0.12 9.95
CA ARG A 9 11.52 0.44 11.00
C ARG A 9 12.12 1.12 12.21
N ASP A 10 13.37 0.83 12.53
CA ASP A 10 14.11 1.45 13.65
C ASP A 10 14.47 2.93 13.39
N LYS A 11 14.36 3.39 12.14
CA LYS A 11 14.59 4.79 11.75
C LYS A 11 13.29 5.62 11.67
N ILE A 12 12.13 4.99 11.83
CA ILE A 12 10.83 5.70 11.79
C ILE A 12 10.65 6.42 13.12
N LEU A 13 10.50 7.74 13.05
CA LEU A 13 10.28 8.55 14.24
C LEU A 13 8.82 8.40 14.71
N PRO A 14 8.59 8.29 16.04
CA PRO A 14 7.24 8.30 16.59
C PRO A 14 6.53 9.63 16.29
N GLY A 15 5.23 9.54 16.03
CA GLY A 15 4.37 10.70 15.93
C GLY A 15 4.17 11.43 17.27
N PRO A 16 3.41 12.53 17.29
CA PRO A 16 3.14 13.31 18.51
C PRO A 16 2.47 12.51 19.64
N ASP A 17 1.81 11.40 19.30
CA ASP A 17 1.17 10.47 20.24
C ASP A 17 2.11 9.37 20.76
N GLY A 18 3.41 9.46 20.42
CA GLY A 18 4.42 8.47 20.79
C GLY A 18 4.33 7.15 20.01
N LYS A 19 3.42 7.03 19.04
CA LYS A 19 3.23 5.83 18.22
C LYS A 19 3.87 6.00 16.85
N LEU A 20 4.33 4.89 16.28
CA LEU A 20 4.84 4.87 14.91
C LEU A 20 3.69 5.06 13.93
N ASP A 21 3.76 6.08 13.08
CA ASP A 21 2.85 6.24 11.94
C ASP A 21 3.47 5.53 10.72
N LEU A 22 3.15 4.24 10.59
CA LEU A 22 3.66 3.41 9.50
C LEU A 22 3.00 3.70 8.14
N GLU A 23 1.94 4.48 8.13
CA GLU A 23 1.24 4.88 6.90
C GLU A 23 1.68 6.28 6.41
N HIS A 24 2.60 6.93 7.13
CA HIS A 24 3.12 8.25 6.73
C HIS A 24 4.00 8.13 5.49
N ILE A 25 3.92 9.11 4.58
CA ILE A 25 4.74 9.12 3.34
C ILE A 25 6.25 9.05 3.63
N ASN A 26 6.71 9.65 4.73
CA ASN A 26 8.13 9.62 5.14
C ASN A 26 8.63 8.23 5.56
N THR A 27 7.77 7.22 5.60
CA THR A 27 8.20 5.82 5.75
C THR A 27 8.76 5.24 4.45
N ILE A 28 8.53 5.92 3.33
CA ILE A 28 9.12 5.61 2.04
C ILE A 28 10.31 6.54 1.79
N ASP A 29 11.40 5.98 1.32
CA ASP A 29 12.56 6.73 0.83
C ASP A 29 12.24 7.30 -0.56
N THR A 30 11.56 8.42 -0.55
CA THR A 30 11.09 9.08 -1.78
C THR A 30 12.24 9.57 -2.64
N ASP A 31 13.36 9.94 -2.04
CA ASP A 31 14.54 10.41 -2.77
C ASP A 31 15.24 9.27 -3.50
N LEU A 32 15.41 8.12 -2.85
CA LEU A 32 15.94 6.93 -3.50
C LEU A 32 15.01 6.47 -4.64
N PHE A 33 13.70 6.43 -4.39
CA PHE A 33 12.73 6.05 -5.42
C PHE A 33 12.80 6.96 -6.64
N ARG A 34 12.82 8.28 -6.44
CA ARG A 34 12.91 9.27 -7.51
C ARG A 34 14.25 9.17 -8.26
N HIS A 35 15.35 8.94 -7.55
CA HIS A 35 16.67 8.72 -8.12
C HIS A 35 16.67 7.49 -9.04
N ASP A 36 16.19 6.35 -8.54
CA ASP A 36 16.14 5.11 -9.30
C ASP A 36 15.22 5.21 -10.51
N LEU A 37 14.06 5.87 -10.35
CA LEU A 37 13.12 6.10 -11.45
C LEU A 37 13.76 6.93 -12.57
N LYS A 38 14.48 8.01 -12.24
CA LYS A 38 15.20 8.83 -13.24
C LYS A 38 16.24 8.03 -13.99
N ARG A 39 17.04 7.24 -13.30
CA ARG A 39 18.06 6.40 -13.91
C ARG A 39 17.47 5.35 -14.84
N LEU A 40 16.37 4.69 -14.42
CA LEU A 40 15.66 3.74 -15.26
C LEU A 40 15.12 4.42 -16.54
N LEU A 41 14.51 5.60 -16.42
CA LEU A 41 14.01 6.36 -17.57
C LEU A 41 15.14 6.83 -18.50
N ALA A 42 16.34 7.03 -17.97
CA ALA A 42 17.55 7.31 -18.76
C ALA A 42 18.13 6.05 -19.44
N GLY A 43 17.53 4.86 -19.23
CA GLY A 43 18.00 3.59 -19.80
C GLY A 43 19.19 2.98 -19.07
N GLU A 44 19.47 3.43 -17.85
CA GLU A 44 20.52 2.86 -17.02
C GLU A 44 20.07 1.55 -16.37
N GLU A 45 21.03 0.69 -16.03
CA GLU A 45 20.79 -0.46 -15.16
C GLU A 45 20.80 0.01 -13.69
N VAL A 46 19.75 -0.32 -12.96
CA VAL A 46 19.58 0.05 -11.56
C VAL A 46 19.37 -1.19 -10.70
N GLU A 47 20.11 -1.31 -9.62
CA GLU A 47 19.81 -2.30 -8.59
C GLU A 47 18.67 -1.81 -7.72
N LEU A 48 17.56 -2.58 -7.69
CA LEU A 48 16.38 -2.22 -6.92
C LEU A 48 16.45 -2.78 -5.50
N PRO A 49 16.02 -1.99 -4.50
CA PRO A 49 15.90 -2.48 -3.13
C PRO A 49 14.82 -3.55 -3.01
N SER A 50 14.79 -4.23 -1.89
CA SER A 50 13.68 -5.08 -1.43
C SER A 50 13.44 -4.83 0.05
N PHE A 51 12.18 -4.88 0.50
CA PHE A 51 11.88 -4.70 1.91
C PHE A 51 11.47 -6.03 2.55
N SER A 52 12.16 -6.41 3.62
CA SER A 52 11.81 -7.58 4.42
C SER A 52 10.83 -7.20 5.53
N PHE A 53 9.55 -7.47 5.34
CA PHE A 53 8.52 -7.22 6.37
C PHE A 53 8.77 -7.98 7.67
N LYS A 54 9.38 -9.16 7.59
CA LYS A 54 9.76 -9.97 8.75
C LYS A 54 10.84 -9.29 9.58
N LEU A 55 11.88 -8.77 8.93
CA LEU A 55 12.99 -8.08 9.59
C LEU A 55 12.69 -6.60 9.86
N GLY A 56 11.73 -6.01 9.14
CA GLY A 56 11.46 -4.58 9.17
C GLY A 56 12.58 -3.74 8.58
N LYS A 57 13.31 -4.28 7.60
CA LYS A 57 14.51 -3.64 7.03
C LYS A 57 14.55 -3.75 5.53
N ARG A 58 15.14 -2.74 4.89
CA ARG A 58 15.54 -2.76 3.50
C ARG A 58 16.74 -3.70 3.31
N VAL A 59 16.71 -4.48 2.25
CA VAL A 59 17.76 -5.43 1.88
C VAL A 59 18.06 -5.31 0.40
N TRP A 60 19.32 -5.53 0.03
CA TRP A 60 19.77 -5.56 -1.36
C TRP A 60 20.02 -7.00 -1.74
N LYS A 61 19.35 -7.47 -2.79
CA LYS A 61 19.40 -8.86 -3.26
C LYS A 61 20.07 -9.01 -4.60
N GLY A 62 20.70 -7.94 -5.11
CA GLY A 62 21.30 -7.92 -6.44
C GLY A 62 20.28 -7.92 -7.58
N HIS A 63 19.00 -7.58 -7.30
CA HIS A 63 17.98 -7.50 -8.35
C HIS A 63 18.18 -6.24 -9.18
N LYS A 64 18.65 -6.42 -10.41
CA LYS A 64 18.89 -5.35 -11.34
C LYS A 64 17.80 -5.26 -12.39
N LEU A 65 17.42 -4.04 -12.72
CA LEU A 65 16.45 -3.73 -13.76
C LEU A 65 17.05 -2.74 -14.75
N LYS A 66 16.81 -2.98 -16.03
CA LYS A 66 17.08 -2.03 -17.11
C LYS A 66 15.86 -2.00 -18.01
N LEU A 67 15.44 -0.81 -18.41
CA LEU A 67 14.31 -0.68 -19.33
C LEU A 67 14.77 -0.87 -20.77
N GLU A 68 13.95 -1.58 -21.54
CA GLU A 68 14.04 -1.59 -22.98
C GLU A 68 13.29 -0.37 -23.56
N ARG A 69 13.49 -0.09 -24.85
CA ARG A 69 12.99 1.12 -25.52
C ARG A 69 11.48 1.33 -25.37
N ASP A 70 10.71 0.25 -25.42
CA ASP A 70 9.23 0.30 -25.39
C ASP A 70 8.65 -0.20 -24.05
N SER A 71 9.46 -0.18 -23.00
CA SER A 71 9.03 -0.62 -21.66
C SER A 71 8.09 0.38 -21.00
N VAL A 72 7.10 -0.13 -20.28
CA VAL A 72 6.24 0.64 -19.39
C VAL A 72 6.59 0.32 -17.95
N ILE A 73 6.77 1.34 -17.12
CA ILE A 73 6.99 1.16 -15.68
C ILE A 73 5.63 1.18 -14.97
N ILE A 74 5.31 0.10 -14.27
CA ILE A 74 4.15 0.07 -13.36
C ILE A 74 4.66 0.27 -11.94
N VAL A 75 4.23 1.38 -11.32
CA VAL A 75 4.49 1.68 -9.90
C VAL A 75 3.22 1.40 -9.12
N GLU A 76 3.30 0.52 -8.13
CA GLU A 76 2.18 0.21 -7.27
C GLU A 76 2.54 0.44 -5.79
N GLY A 77 1.54 0.84 -5.01
CA GLY A 77 1.66 1.06 -3.56
C GLY A 77 0.66 2.09 -3.07
N LEU A 78 0.48 2.14 -1.75
CA LEU A 78 -0.50 3.01 -1.11
C LEU A 78 -0.30 4.50 -1.45
N HIS A 79 0.94 4.92 -1.62
CA HIS A 79 1.32 6.30 -1.90
C HIS A 79 1.54 6.60 -3.39
N ALA A 80 1.28 5.66 -4.30
CA ALA A 80 1.62 5.79 -5.72
C ALA A 80 1.00 7.02 -6.41
N LEU A 81 -0.14 7.53 -5.91
CA LEU A 81 -0.78 8.75 -6.42
C LEU A 81 -0.28 10.05 -5.77
N ASN A 82 0.60 9.96 -4.76
CA ASN A 82 1.15 11.14 -4.12
C ASN A 82 2.15 11.82 -5.07
N PRO A 83 1.94 13.10 -5.41
CA PRO A 83 2.80 13.81 -6.37
C PRO A 83 4.26 13.92 -5.94
N VAL A 84 4.56 13.80 -4.64
CA VAL A 84 5.94 13.84 -4.14
C VAL A 84 6.83 12.72 -4.70
N LEU A 85 6.24 11.62 -5.14
CA LEU A 85 6.97 10.49 -5.73
C LEU A 85 7.40 10.74 -7.17
N LEU A 86 6.74 11.66 -7.86
CA LEU A 86 7.03 11.91 -9.26
C LEU A 86 8.13 12.97 -9.37
N PRO A 87 9.25 12.71 -10.08
CA PRO A 87 10.21 13.73 -10.43
C PRO A 87 9.58 14.88 -11.23
N GLU A 88 9.96 16.12 -10.94
CA GLU A 88 9.37 17.32 -11.57
C GLU A 88 9.62 17.42 -13.08
N ASP A 89 10.67 16.76 -13.57
CA ASP A 89 11.10 16.74 -14.97
C ASP A 89 10.35 15.69 -15.81
N ILE A 90 9.49 14.88 -15.23
CA ILE A 90 8.65 13.94 -15.99
C ILE A 90 7.41 14.66 -16.54
N ALA A 91 7.27 14.66 -17.85
CA ALA A 91 6.12 15.28 -18.51
C ALA A 91 4.80 14.59 -18.11
N PRO A 92 3.74 15.34 -17.75
CA PRO A 92 2.47 14.77 -17.26
C PRO A 92 1.81 13.78 -18.22
N ASN A 93 1.96 13.97 -19.52
CA ASN A 93 1.42 13.09 -20.56
C ASN A 93 2.12 11.71 -20.65
N LEU A 94 3.21 11.51 -19.94
CA LEU A 94 3.89 10.22 -19.82
C LEU A 94 3.44 9.42 -18.61
N VAL A 95 2.52 9.97 -17.81
CA VAL A 95 2.07 9.36 -16.56
C VAL A 95 0.57 9.10 -16.63
N PHE A 96 0.18 7.84 -16.46
CA PHE A 96 -1.21 7.44 -16.30
C PHE A 96 -1.45 6.96 -14.87
N ARG A 97 -2.43 7.55 -14.20
CA ARG A 97 -2.72 7.32 -12.79
C ARG A 97 -4.00 6.53 -12.60
N MET A 98 -3.90 5.42 -11.89
CA MET A 98 -5.04 4.56 -11.60
C MET A 98 -5.25 4.44 -10.09
N TYR A 99 -6.42 4.82 -9.61
CA TYR A 99 -6.83 4.53 -8.24
C TYR A 99 -7.57 3.19 -8.20
N VAL A 100 -7.01 2.23 -7.48
CA VAL A 100 -7.62 0.89 -7.34
C VAL A 100 -8.19 0.76 -5.94
N SER A 101 -9.50 0.55 -5.84
CA SER A 101 -10.18 0.37 -4.55
C SER A 101 -11.32 -0.64 -4.64
N ALA A 102 -11.54 -1.37 -3.54
CA ALA A 102 -12.67 -2.30 -3.44
C ALA A 102 -13.94 -1.55 -3.02
N LEU A 103 -14.60 -0.90 -3.97
CA LEU A 103 -15.83 -0.14 -3.74
C LEU A 103 -17.01 -1.11 -3.71
N ILE A 104 -17.36 -1.63 -2.53
CA ILE A 104 -18.39 -2.64 -2.37
C ILE A 104 -19.78 -2.05 -2.70
N PRO A 105 -20.52 -2.63 -3.64
CA PRO A 105 -21.90 -2.21 -3.95
C PRO A 105 -22.97 -2.93 -3.10
N LEU A 106 -22.56 -3.62 -2.04
CA LEU A 106 -23.45 -4.42 -1.21
C LEU A 106 -23.86 -3.69 0.08
N ASN A 107 -25.09 -3.95 0.51
CA ASN A 107 -25.63 -3.49 1.78
C ASN A 107 -25.69 -4.65 2.79
N LEU A 108 -25.60 -4.32 4.09
CA LEU A 108 -25.92 -5.25 5.17
C LEU A 108 -27.44 -5.42 5.32
N ASP A 109 -28.16 -4.31 5.16
CA ASP A 109 -29.63 -4.22 5.20
C ASP A 109 -30.10 -3.04 4.31
N ASN A 110 -31.39 -2.71 4.37
CA ASN A 110 -31.99 -1.64 3.55
C ASN A 110 -31.45 -0.23 3.87
N HIS A 111 -30.76 -0.03 4.98
CA HIS A 111 -30.28 1.27 5.44
C HIS A 111 -28.77 1.34 5.59
N ASN A 112 -28.09 0.19 5.71
CA ASN A 112 -26.67 0.14 6.03
C ASN A 112 -25.87 -0.48 4.89
N ARG A 113 -25.04 0.34 4.26
CA ARG A 113 -24.05 -0.12 3.29
C ARG A 113 -22.86 -0.74 4.02
N ILE A 114 -22.25 -1.77 3.42
CA ILE A 114 -20.96 -2.30 3.88
C ILE A 114 -19.88 -1.28 3.57
N PRO A 115 -19.21 -0.69 4.57
CA PRO A 115 -18.12 0.24 4.32
C PRO A 115 -16.94 -0.44 3.62
N THR A 116 -16.35 0.25 2.63
CA THR A 116 -15.12 -0.21 1.94
C THR A 116 -13.99 -0.52 2.92
N SER A 117 -13.89 0.25 4.01
CA SER A 117 -12.91 0.04 5.07
C SER A 117 -13.04 -1.33 5.75
N TYR A 118 -14.24 -1.90 5.84
CA TYR A 118 -14.42 -3.24 6.43
C TYR A 118 -13.82 -4.32 5.54
N LEU A 119 -14.08 -4.28 4.23
CA LEU A 119 -13.45 -5.24 3.33
C LEU A 119 -11.92 -5.12 3.34
N ARG A 120 -11.42 -3.89 3.37
CA ARG A 120 -9.97 -3.66 3.49
C ARG A 120 -9.40 -4.24 4.77
N LEU A 121 -10.10 -4.08 5.90
CA LEU A 121 -9.71 -4.70 7.18
C LEU A 121 -9.67 -6.22 7.07
N LEU A 122 -10.72 -6.83 6.51
CA LEU A 122 -10.78 -8.29 6.34
C LEU A 122 -9.65 -8.80 5.45
N ARG A 123 -9.44 -8.19 4.28
CA ARG A 123 -8.32 -8.53 3.37
C ARG A 123 -6.97 -8.39 4.07
N ARG A 124 -6.76 -7.27 4.79
CA ARG A 124 -5.51 -7.02 5.51
C ARG A 124 -5.27 -8.07 6.60
N THR A 125 -6.30 -8.42 7.36
CA THR A 125 -6.19 -9.38 8.46
C THR A 125 -5.77 -10.76 7.95
N VAL A 126 -6.40 -11.26 6.89
CA VAL A 126 -6.03 -12.54 6.27
C VAL A 126 -4.60 -12.48 5.72
N ARG A 127 -4.28 -11.47 4.92
CA ARG A 127 -2.95 -11.30 4.33
C ARG A 127 -1.86 -11.22 5.40
N ASP A 128 -2.05 -10.35 6.42
CA ASP A 128 -1.03 -10.12 7.44
C ASP A 128 -0.80 -11.38 8.28
N TYR A 129 -1.86 -12.16 8.53
CA TYR A 129 -1.75 -13.46 9.19
C TYR A 129 -0.99 -14.49 8.33
N GLU A 130 -1.40 -14.69 7.08
CA GLU A 130 -0.86 -15.73 6.21
C GLU A 130 0.55 -15.42 5.68
N THR A 131 0.83 -14.14 5.34
CA THR A 131 2.06 -13.78 4.61
C THR A 131 3.07 -12.97 5.42
N ARG A 132 2.63 -12.27 6.47
CA ARG A 132 3.47 -11.37 7.26
C ARG A 132 3.71 -11.82 8.69
N ASN A 133 3.21 -13.01 9.04
CA ASN A 133 3.31 -13.59 10.39
C ASN A 133 2.86 -12.60 11.49
N SER A 134 1.78 -11.86 11.22
CA SER A 134 1.22 -10.87 12.14
C SER A 134 -0.06 -11.42 12.80
N PRO A 135 -0.12 -11.49 14.14
CA PRO A 135 -1.33 -11.92 14.82
C PRO A 135 -2.52 -11.00 14.53
N VAL A 136 -3.72 -11.56 14.52
CA VAL A 136 -4.96 -10.82 14.22
C VAL A 136 -5.16 -9.63 15.17
N GLN A 137 -4.93 -9.82 16.49
CA GLN A 137 -5.02 -8.77 17.50
C GLN A 137 -4.16 -7.55 17.13
N ARG A 138 -2.94 -7.79 16.62
CA ARG A 138 -2.05 -6.72 16.18
C ARG A 138 -2.64 -5.94 15.01
N THR A 139 -3.18 -6.62 14.00
CA THR A 139 -3.81 -5.96 12.86
C THR A 139 -5.01 -5.13 13.30
N LEU A 140 -5.86 -5.67 14.19
CA LEU A 140 -7.01 -4.95 14.73
C LEU A 140 -6.60 -3.73 15.56
N SER A 141 -5.61 -3.87 16.45
CA SER A 141 -5.14 -2.75 17.29
C SER A 141 -4.52 -1.60 16.49
N MET A 142 -3.93 -1.92 15.33
CA MET A 142 -3.34 -0.91 14.43
C MET A 142 -4.38 -0.25 13.51
N TRP A 143 -5.59 -0.80 13.39
CA TRP A 143 -6.54 -0.38 12.36
C TRP A 143 -6.92 1.10 12.44
N ALA A 144 -7.11 1.64 13.64
CA ALA A 144 -7.38 3.07 13.81
C ALA A 144 -6.25 3.97 13.29
N SER A 145 -5.00 3.53 13.43
CA SER A 145 -3.84 4.25 12.87
C SER A 145 -3.82 4.17 11.35
N VAL A 146 -4.11 2.99 10.79
CA VAL A 146 -4.22 2.80 9.34
C VAL A 146 -5.27 3.73 8.74
N GLN A 147 -6.47 3.78 9.32
CA GLN A 147 -7.53 4.68 8.85
C GLN A 147 -7.15 6.16 8.94
N ARG A 148 -6.40 6.58 9.97
CA ARG A 148 -5.87 7.95 10.03
C ARG A 148 -4.87 8.23 8.92
N GLY A 149 -3.98 7.29 8.65
CA GLY A 149 -3.01 7.39 7.55
C GLY A 149 -3.70 7.49 6.19
N GLU A 150 -4.72 6.65 5.94
CA GLU A 150 -5.52 6.70 4.71
C GLU A 150 -6.14 8.08 4.47
N ARG A 151 -6.76 8.66 5.51
CA ARG A 151 -7.40 9.99 5.42
C ARG A 151 -6.39 11.10 5.18
N ARG A 152 -5.16 10.98 5.69
CA ARG A 152 -4.12 12.01 5.58
C ARG A 152 -3.30 11.89 4.30
N TRP A 153 -2.96 10.66 3.90
CA TRP A 153 -1.89 10.43 2.95
C TRP A 153 -2.33 9.73 1.67
N ILE A 154 -3.57 9.19 1.62
CA ILE A 154 -4.05 8.43 0.47
C ILE A 154 -5.26 9.11 -0.15
N PHE A 155 -6.34 9.29 0.61
CA PHE A 155 -7.59 9.84 0.09
C PHE A 155 -7.48 11.25 -0.52
N PRO A 156 -6.65 12.17 0.00
CA PRO A 156 -6.49 13.48 -0.65
C PRO A 156 -5.95 13.43 -2.07
N TYR A 157 -5.27 12.33 -2.44
CA TYR A 157 -4.66 12.17 -3.76
C TYR A 157 -5.47 11.28 -4.71
N GLN A 158 -6.61 10.74 -4.30
CA GLN A 158 -7.44 9.90 -5.16
C GLN A 158 -7.99 10.68 -6.37
N GLU A 159 -8.24 11.98 -6.21
CA GLU A 159 -8.72 12.86 -7.27
C GLU A 159 -7.63 13.16 -8.34
N ASN A 160 -6.38 12.80 -8.07
CA ASN A 160 -5.29 12.89 -9.04
C ASN A 160 -5.31 11.73 -10.05
N ALA A 161 -6.18 10.74 -9.85
CA ALA A 161 -6.26 9.59 -10.74
C ALA A 161 -6.97 9.93 -12.04
N ASP A 162 -6.43 9.45 -13.15
CA ASP A 162 -7.06 9.54 -14.46
C ASP A 162 -8.24 8.57 -14.57
N VAL A 163 -8.19 7.46 -13.79
CA VAL A 163 -9.26 6.46 -13.74
C VAL A 163 -9.35 5.81 -12.36
N ILE A 164 -10.58 5.48 -11.96
CA ILE A 164 -10.85 4.68 -10.75
C ILE A 164 -11.26 3.28 -11.17
N PHE A 165 -10.51 2.28 -10.70
CA PHE A 165 -10.81 0.88 -10.92
C PHE A 165 -11.43 0.25 -9.66
N ASN A 166 -12.67 -0.22 -9.77
CA ASN A 166 -13.33 -0.94 -8.68
C ASN A 166 -12.88 -2.41 -8.66
N SER A 167 -12.07 -2.78 -7.68
CA SER A 167 -11.56 -4.14 -7.51
C SER A 167 -12.46 -5.05 -6.65
N ALA A 168 -13.65 -4.60 -6.24
CA ALA A 168 -14.58 -5.42 -5.48
C ALA A 168 -15.27 -6.45 -6.39
N THR A 169 -15.37 -7.68 -5.89
CA THR A 169 -16.19 -8.74 -6.51
C THR A 169 -17.36 -9.09 -5.60
N LEU A 170 -18.53 -9.36 -6.18
CA LEU A 170 -19.76 -9.62 -5.41
C LEU A 170 -19.63 -10.84 -4.48
N TYR A 171 -18.88 -11.84 -4.89
CA TYR A 171 -18.69 -13.09 -4.14
C TYR A 171 -17.58 -13.02 -3.10
N GLU A 172 -16.80 -11.95 -3.07
CA GLU A 172 -15.58 -11.86 -2.26
C GLU A 172 -15.83 -12.05 -0.76
N LEU A 173 -16.92 -11.46 -0.24
CA LEU A 173 -17.27 -11.61 1.18
C LEU A 173 -17.54 -13.08 1.55
N ALA A 174 -18.16 -13.85 0.63
CA ALA A 174 -18.41 -15.27 0.85
C ALA A 174 -17.09 -16.07 0.87
N VAL A 175 -16.15 -15.74 -0.03
CA VAL A 175 -14.84 -16.40 -0.07
C VAL A 175 -14.00 -16.04 1.15
N ILE A 176 -13.87 -14.75 1.46
CA ILE A 176 -13.02 -14.28 2.56
C ILE A 176 -13.54 -14.77 3.93
N LYS A 177 -14.86 -14.98 4.07
CA LYS A 177 -15.45 -15.54 5.29
C LYS A 177 -14.80 -16.85 5.71
N LYS A 178 -14.48 -17.72 4.75
CA LYS A 178 -13.84 -19.01 5.01
C LYS A 178 -12.47 -18.85 5.68
N HIS A 179 -11.73 -17.83 5.33
CA HIS A 179 -10.40 -17.56 5.87
C HIS A 179 -10.45 -16.72 7.16
N ILE A 180 -11.33 -15.71 7.18
CA ILE A 180 -11.35 -14.75 8.28
C ILE A 180 -12.12 -15.21 9.51
N TYR A 181 -13.17 -16.03 9.33
CA TYR A 181 -14.05 -16.46 10.45
C TYR A 181 -13.27 -17.17 11.56
N PRO A 182 -12.46 -18.22 11.27
CA PRO A 182 -11.69 -18.89 12.33
C PRO A 182 -10.65 -17.94 12.98
N LEU A 183 -10.15 -16.96 12.27
CA LEU A 183 -9.18 -15.99 12.79
C LEU A 183 -9.84 -15.01 13.78
N LEU A 184 -11.05 -14.53 13.46
CA LEU A 184 -11.76 -13.61 14.35
C LEU A 184 -12.36 -14.30 15.58
N THR A 185 -12.82 -15.55 15.45
CA THR A 185 -13.34 -16.30 16.58
C THR A 185 -12.26 -16.74 17.58
N ALA A 186 -11.01 -16.77 17.16
CA ALA A 186 -9.87 -17.05 18.03
C ALA A 186 -9.33 -15.80 18.77
N VAL A 187 -9.89 -14.62 18.50
CA VAL A 187 -9.52 -13.38 19.20
C VAL A 187 -10.27 -13.33 20.52
N GLU A 188 -9.53 -13.30 21.63
CA GLU A 188 -10.11 -13.05 22.94
C GLU A 188 -10.57 -11.58 23.06
N PRO A 189 -11.70 -11.33 23.76
CA PRO A 189 -12.27 -10.00 23.92
C PRO A 189 -11.35 -9.03 24.66
#